data_91a24fcfd13f1a162bdc47b4e2f5036d
#
_entry.id   91a24fcfd13f1a162bdc47b4e2f5036d
#
_cell.length_a   1.000
_cell.length_b   1.000
_cell.length_c   1.000
_cell.angle_alpha   90.00
_cell.angle_beta   90.00
_cell.angle_gamma   90.00
#
_symmetry.space_group_name_H-M   'P 1'
#
loop_
_entity.id
_entity.type
_entity.pdbx_description
1 polymer ?
#
loop_
_entity_poly.entity_id
_entity_poly.type
_entity_poly.pdbx_seq_one_letter_code
_entity_poly.pdbx_strand_id
1 'polypeptide(L)'
;EKKDRILSMEERKIVSYHEVGHALVNALQKDAEPVQKITIVPRTMGALGYVMQVPEEEKYLNTKKELEAMLVGYLGGRAAEELVFDTVTTGAANDIEQATKVARAMITQYGMSKKFGLMGLATQQDQYLDGRLVMNCGDQTATEVDHEVMELLHRSYEEAKRLLGENREALDKIAAYLIKKETITGKEFMKIFRAVQLGMEIPEDPDAMDRMEVPEKTESSRLTQKQDETAAGETTEQYQEDTAGHTSRILPEEVFESEEDVHDSSSEKEETDVQ
;
A
#
# COMPACT_ATOMS: atom_id res chain seq x y z
N GLU A 1 -12.99 -19.47 -30.62
CA GLU A 1 -11.52 -19.44 -30.84
C GLU A 1 -10.90 -18.39 -29.98
N LYS A 2 -10.21 -18.81 -28.90
CA LYS A 2 -9.33 -17.91 -28.13
C LYS A 2 -8.13 -17.61 -29.03
N LYS A 3 -8.13 -16.45 -29.69
CA LYS A 3 -6.90 -15.90 -30.24
C LYS A 3 -5.97 -15.61 -29.08
N ASP A 4 -4.83 -16.29 -29.01
CA ASP A 4 -3.73 -15.89 -28.14
C ASP A 4 -3.43 -14.43 -28.50
N ARG A 5 -3.67 -13.54 -27.54
CA ARG A 5 -3.36 -12.12 -27.72
C ARG A 5 -1.85 -12.00 -27.76
N ILE A 6 -1.31 -11.84 -28.93
CA ILE A 6 0.10 -11.51 -29.13
C ILE A 6 0.21 -10.01 -28.89
N LEU A 7 0.90 -9.63 -27.81
CA LEU A 7 1.22 -8.23 -27.52
C LEU A 7 2.09 -7.65 -28.63
N SER A 8 1.80 -6.45 -29.07
CA SER A 8 2.70 -5.70 -29.94
C SER A 8 4.02 -5.40 -29.20
N MET A 9 5.08 -5.07 -29.92
CA MET A 9 6.37 -4.70 -29.30
C MET A 9 6.24 -3.46 -28.38
N GLU A 10 5.35 -2.55 -28.74
CA GLU A 10 5.06 -1.37 -27.94
C GLU A 10 4.34 -1.72 -26.64
N GLU A 11 3.30 -2.54 -26.70
CA GLU A 11 2.60 -3.05 -25.51
C GLU A 11 3.55 -3.87 -24.61
N ARG A 12 4.38 -4.74 -25.19
CA ARG A 12 5.39 -5.49 -24.42
C ARG A 12 6.34 -4.57 -23.67
N LYS A 13 6.76 -3.47 -24.30
CA LYS A 13 7.62 -2.48 -23.67
C LYS A 13 6.89 -1.80 -22.50
N ILE A 14 5.65 -1.34 -22.70
CA ILE A 14 4.85 -0.71 -21.65
C ILE A 14 4.66 -1.67 -20.47
N VAL A 15 4.22 -2.91 -20.74
CA VAL A 15 4.03 -3.94 -19.71
C VAL A 15 5.33 -4.21 -18.95
N SER A 16 6.47 -4.29 -19.65
CA SER A 16 7.77 -4.52 -18.99
C SER A 16 8.12 -3.41 -18.00
N TYR A 17 7.95 -2.14 -18.38
CA TYR A 17 8.19 -1.03 -17.48
C TYR A 17 7.20 -0.99 -16.32
N HIS A 18 5.95 -1.32 -16.58
CA HIS A 18 4.90 -1.43 -15.56
C HIS A 18 5.27 -2.46 -14.49
N GLU A 19 5.60 -3.69 -14.89
CA GLU A 19 5.97 -4.76 -13.95
C GLU A 19 7.29 -4.47 -13.23
N VAL A 20 8.28 -3.92 -13.93
CA VAL A 20 9.53 -3.51 -13.29
C VAL A 20 9.31 -2.33 -12.36
N GLY A 21 8.38 -1.44 -12.67
CA GLY A 21 7.97 -0.34 -11.79
C GLY A 21 7.49 -0.85 -10.43
N HIS A 22 6.57 -1.82 -10.41
CA HIS A 22 6.13 -2.50 -9.18
C HIS A 22 7.31 -3.13 -8.43
N ALA A 23 8.12 -3.92 -9.12
CA ALA A 23 9.23 -4.65 -8.51
C ALA A 23 10.29 -3.71 -7.92
N LEU A 24 10.66 -2.66 -8.65
CA LEU A 24 11.72 -1.74 -8.24
C LEU A 24 11.27 -0.88 -7.04
N VAL A 25 10.04 -0.37 -7.06
CA VAL A 25 9.48 0.37 -5.94
C VAL A 25 9.45 -0.49 -4.67
N ASN A 26 9.04 -1.76 -4.77
CA ASN A 26 9.06 -2.66 -3.63
C ASN A 26 10.47 -2.95 -3.13
N ALA A 27 11.44 -3.18 -4.03
CA ALA A 27 12.83 -3.44 -3.64
C ALA A 27 13.54 -2.24 -2.98
N LEU A 28 13.04 -1.02 -3.22
CA LEU A 28 13.57 0.21 -2.65
C LEU A 28 12.97 0.55 -1.28
N GLN A 29 11.91 -0.12 -0.87
CA GLN A 29 11.23 0.10 0.40
C GLN A 29 11.63 -0.97 1.43
N LYS A 30 11.90 -0.55 2.68
CA LYS A 30 12.28 -1.44 3.76
C LYS A 30 11.13 -2.34 4.23
N ASP A 31 9.91 -1.80 4.20
CA ASP A 31 8.72 -2.44 4.77
C ASP A 31 7.86 -3.15 3.70
N ALA A 32 8.40 -3.33 2.48
CA ALA A 32 7.75 -4.05 1.38
C ALA A 32 8.20 -5.51 1.31
N GLU A 33 7.34 -6.35 0.76
CA GLU A 33 7.63 -7.77 0.54
C GLU A 33 8.64 -7.99 -0.59
N PRO A 34 9.54 -9.00 -0.47
CA PRO A 34 10.55 -9.26 -1.48
C PRO A 34 9.95 -9.79 -2.79
N VAL A 35 10.52 -9.34 -3.90
CA VAL A 35 10.15 -9.80 -5.23
C VAL A 35 10.70 -11.20 -5.47
N GLN A 36 9.84 -12.14 -5.84
CA GLN A 36 10.20 -13.52 -6.16
C GLN A 36 10.31 -13.77 -7.67
N LYS A 37 9.46 -13.12 -8.45
CA LYS A 37 9.37 -13.32 -9.90
C LYS A 37 8.71 -12.12 -10.58
N ILE A 38 9.19 -11.78 -11.76
CA ILE A 38 8.59 -10.79 -12.67
C ILE A 38 8.41 -11.44 -14.03
N THR A 39 7.26 -11.26 -14.66
CA THR A 39 6.99 -11.79 -16.00
C THR A 39 6.08 -10.90 -16.81
N ILE A 40 6.32 -10.83 -18.11
CA ILE A 40 5.47 -10.19 -19.12
C ILE A 40 4.76 -11.21 -20.00
N VAL A 41 4.76 -12.48 -19.60
CA VAL A 41 4.00 -13.53 -20.30
C VAL A 41 2.54 -13.45 -19.87
N PRO A 42 1.60 -13.19 -20.80
CA PRO A 42 0.19 -13.06 -20.47
C PRO A 42 -0.39 -14.34 -19.86
N ARG A 43 -1.29 -14.17 -18.87
CA ARG A 43 -2.07 -15.28 -18.30
C ARG A 43 -3.50 -15.31 -18.85
N THR A 44 -4.15 -16.46 -18.71
CA THR A 44 -5.51 -16.75 -19.20
C THR A 44 -6.61 -15.88 -18.58
N MET A 45 -6.34 -15.17 -17.50
CA MET A 45 -7.28 -14.31 -16.76
C MET A 45 -7.19 -12.82 -17.15
N GLY A 46 -6.52 -12.48 -18.26
CA GLY A 46 -6.46 -11.10 -18.77
C GLY A 46 -5.31 -10.26 -18.25
N ALA A 47 -4.51 -10.73 -17.30
CA ALA A 47 -3.27 -10.06 -16.90
C ALA A 47 -2.22 -10.18 -18.01
N LEU A 48 -1.62 -9.05 -18.39
CA LEU A 48 -0.59 -8.97 -19.43
C LEU A 48 0.82 -9.28 -18.90
N GLY A 49 1.01 -9.12 -17.59
CA GLY A 49 2.20 -9.46 -16.82
C GLY A 49 1.85 -9.64 -15.35
N TYR A 50 2.82 -9.91 -14.49
CA TYR A 50 2.67 -9.86 -13.04
C TYR A 50 4.02 -9.87 -12.32
N VAL A 51 4.03 -9.26 -11.15
CA VAL A 51 5.06 -9.42 -10.13
C VAL A 51 4.54 -10.36 -9.05
N MET A 52 5.34 -11.38 -8.71
CA MET A 52 5.07 -12.25 -7.58
C MET A 52 5.91 -11.78 -6.39
N GLN A 53 5.24 -11.49 -5.31
CA GLN A 53 5.83 -11.22 -4.00
C GLN A 53 5.43 -12.34 -3.05
N VAL A 54 6.32 -12.72 -2.17
CA VAL A 54 6.06 -13.76 -1.16
C VAL A 54 6.69 -13.28 0.13
N PRO A 55 5.91 -13.19 1.22
CA PRO A 55 6.44 -12.89 2.53
C PRO A 55 7.57 -13.88 2.90
N GLU A 56 8.61 -13.41 3.57
CA GLU A 56 9.68 -14.29 4.06
C GLU A 56 9.19 -15.20 5.19
N GLU A 57 8.20 -14.74 5.95
CA GLU A 57 7.56 -15.49 7.04
C GLU A 57 6.03 -15.39 6.92
N GLU A 58 5.31 -16.39 7.46
CA GLU A 58 3.85 -16.31 7.57
C GLU A 58 3.46 -15.16 8.49
N LYS A 59 2.76 -14.16 7.93
CA LYS A 59 2.40 -12.94 8.61
C LYS A 59 0.90 -12.73 8.62
N TYR A 60 0.34 -12.54 9.81
CA TYR A 60 -1.09 -12.34 10.01
C TYR A 60 -1.48 -10.89 10.28
N LEU A 61 -0.51 -10.04 10.62
CA LEU A 61 -0.74 -8.64 10.98
C LEU A 61 0.13 -7.72 10.14
N ASN A 62 -0.47 -6.71 9.53
CA ASN A 62 0.23 -5.65 8.83
C ASN A 62 0.27 -4.38 9.66
N THR A 63 1.43 -3.78 9.77
CA THR A 63 1.59 -2.46 10.36
C THR A 63 1.13 -1.36 9.41
N LYS A 64 0.90 -0.17 9.92
CA LYS A 64 0.60 0.99 9.09
C LYS A 64 1.68 1.27 8.03
N LYS A 65 2.96 1.13 8.40
CA LYS A 65 4.10 1.36 7.48
C LYS A 65 4.12 0.35 6.34
N GLU A 66 3.80 -0.90 6.60
CA GLU A 66 3.72 -1.95 5.58
C GLU A 66 2.55 -1.73 4.63
N LEU A 67 1.39 -1.29 5.14
CA LEU A 67 0.27 -0.92 4.28
C LEU A 67 0.57 0.33 3.45
N GLU A 68 1.26 1.33 4.00
CA GLU A 68 1.74 2.49 3.24
C GLU A 68 2.75 2.06 2.16
N ALA A 69 3.70 1.17 2.45
CA ALA A 69 4.61 0.61 1.46
C ALA A 69 3.88 -0.20 0.37
N MET A 70 2.87 -0.95 0.74
CA MET A 70 2.01 -1.69 -0.19
C MET A 70 1.27 -0.76 -1.15
N LEU A 71 0.76 0.40 -0.68
CA LEU A 71 0.14 1.41 -1.54
C LEU A 71 1.11 1.96 -2.58
N VAL A 72 2.34 2.29 -2.16
CA VAL A 72 3.40 2.75 -3.06
C VAL A 72 3.72 1.65 -4.08
N GLY A 73 3.78 0.40 -3.64
CA GLY A 73 3.98 -0.78 -4.48
C GLY A 73 2.90 -0.94 -5.56
N TYR A 74 1.62 -0.86 -5.19
CA TYR A 74 0.51 -0.93 -6.16
C TYR A 74 0.55 0.18 -7.21
N LEU A 75 1.01 1.36 -6.86
CA LEU A 75 1.05 2.50 -7.77
C LEU A 75 2.33 2.58 -8.61
N GLY A 76 3.30 1.68 -8.35
CA GLY A 76 4.61 1.65 -9.02
C GLY A 76 4.53 1.44 -10.52
N GLY A 77 3.65 0.53 -11.00
CA GLY A 77 3.46 0.29 -12.43
C GLY A 77 2.94 1.51 -13.17
N ARG A 78 1.91 2.16 -12.62
CA ARG A 78 1.35 3.41 -13.16
C ARG A 78 2.37 4.54 -13.18
N ALA A 79 3.16 4.67 -12.10
CA ALA A 79 4.21 5.68 -12.00
C ALA A 79 5.31 5.46 -13.05
N ALA A 80 5.67 4.20 -13.32
CA ALA A 80 6.63 3.86 -14.36
C ALA A 80 6.13 4.21 -15.77
N GLU A 81 4.86 3.94 -16.07
CA GLU A 81 4.25 4.31 -17.36
C GLU A 81 4.35 5.83 -17.59
N GLU A 82 3.89 6.64 -16.62
CA GLU A 82 3.91 8.10 -16.73
C GLU A 82 5.34 8.63 -16.86
N LEU A 83 6.27 8.14 -16.02
CA LEU A 83 7.66 8.61 -16.01
C LEU A 83 8.41 8.31 -17.32
N VAL A 84 8.10 7.20 -17.97
CA VAL A 84 8.86 6.70 -19.13
C VAL A 84 8.23 7.11 -20.45
N PHE A 85 6.90 7.07 -20.54
CA PHE A 85 6.16 7.26 -21.80
C PHE A 85 5.36 8.56 -21.84
N ASP A 86 5.36 9.36 -20.77
CA ASP A 86 4.53 10.57 -20.64
C ASP A 86 3.04 10.28 -20.93
N THR A 87 2.61 9.07 -20.61
CA THR A 87 1.24 8.60 -20.79
C THR A 87 0.91 7.50 -19.79
N VAL A 88 -0.36 7.13 -19.74
CA VAL A 88 -0.88 6.14 -18.80
C VAL A 88 -1.86 5.24 -19.53
N THR A 89 -1.87 3.96 -19.16
CA THR A 89 -2.72 2.96 -19.80
C THR A 89 -3.81 2.41 -18.87
N THR A 90 -4.72 1.64 -19.45
CA THR A 90 -5.74 0.92 -18.70
C THR A 90 -5.18 -0.27 -17.91
N GLY A 91 -3.90 -0.62 -18.10
CA GLY A 91 -3.25 -1.75 -17.43
C GLY A 91 -3.26 -1.65 -15.91
N ALA A 92 -3.15 -0.44 -15.37
CA ALA A 92 -3.13 -0.19 -13.94
C ALA A 92 -4.51 -0.22 -13.24
N ALA A 93 -5.60 -0.60 -13.93
CA ALA A 93 -6.94 -0.52 -13.37
C ALA A 93 -7.11 -1.37 -12.10
N ASN A 94 -6.59 -2.59 -12.09
CA ASN A 94 -6.62 -3.48 -10.92
C ASN A 94 -5.77 -2.95 -9.76
N ASP A 95 -4.59 -2.40 -10.06
CA ASP A 95 -3.69 -1.88 -9.03
C ASP A 95 -4.29 -0.68 -8.33
N ILE A 96 -4.92 0.22 -9.07
CA ILE A 96 -5.67 1.37 -8.55
C ILE A 96 -6.83 0.90 -7.67
N GLU A 97 -7.56 -0.14 -8.10
CA GLU A 97 -8.65 -0.72 -7.31
C GLU A 97 -8.13 -1.30 -5.99
N GLN A 98 -7.05 -2.09 -6.01
CA GLN A 98 -6.45 -2.65 -4.79
C GLN A 98 -5.89 -1.56 -3.87
N ALA A 99 -5.17 -0.59 -4.41
CA ALA A 99 -4.68 0.55 -3.65
C ALA A 99 -5.83 1.32 -2.97
N THR A 100 -6.92 1.56 -3.69
CA THR A 100 -8.12 2.23 -3.14
C THR A 100 -8.76 1.43 -2.00
N LYS A 101 -8.88 0.11 -2.15
CA LYS A 101 -9.41 -0.78 -1.10
C LYS A 101 -8.56 -0.74 0.17
N VAL A 102 -7.24 -0.83 0.03
CA VAL A 102 -6.31 -0.78 1.16
C VAL A 102 -6.35 0.58 1.84
N ALA A 103 -6.25 1.68 1.09
CA ALA A 103 -6.30 3.04 1.64
C ALA A 103 -7.62 3.28 2.40
N ARG A 104 -8.75 2.86 1.84
CA ARG A 104 -10.06 2.99 2.48
C ARG A 104 -10.13 2.16 3.77
N ALA A 105 -9.64 0.92 3.77
CA ALA A 105 -9.62 0.06 4.95
C ALA A 105 -8.73 0.64 6.07
N MET A 106 -7.58 1.20 5.74
CA MET A 106 -6.70 1.88 6.70
C MET A 106 -7.43 2.98 7.47
N ILE A 107 -8.25 3.77 6.77
CA ILE A 107 -8.97 4.91 7.34
C ILE A 107 -10.24 4.46 8.07
N THR A 108 -11.04 3.59 7.45
CA THR A 108 -12.40 3.30 7.93
C THR A 108 -12.50 2.10 8.88
N GLN A 109 -11.55 1.17 8.83
CA GLN A 109 -11.62 -0.09 9.57
C GLN A 109 -10.50 -0.26 10.59
N TYR A 110 -9.26 0.14 10.24
CA TYR A 110 -8.08 -0.17 11.05
C TYR A 110 -7.70 0.95 12.02
N GLY A 111 -8.42 2.09 12.03
CA GLY A 111 -8.12 3.21 12.92
C GLY A 111 -6.74 3.83 12.66
N MET A 112 -6.23 3.77 11.43
CA MET A 112 -4.91 4.25 11.06
C MET A 112 -4.89 5.72 10.61
N SER A 113 -6.05 6.38 10.59
CA SER A 113 -6.20 7.81 10.34
C SER A 113 -5.86 8.62 11.58
N LYS A 114 -5.09 9.71 11.42
CA LYS A 114 -4.88 10.67 12.51
C LYS A 114 -6.12 11.53 12.76
N LYS A 115 -6.93 11.75 11.73
CA LYS A 115 -8.13 12.61 11.78
C LYS A 115 -9.28 11.94 12.49
N PHE A 116 -9.56 10.68 12.18
CA PHE A 116 -10.69 9.92 12.72
C PHE A 116 -10.32 9.07 13.93
N GLY A 117 -9.03 8.90 14.21
CA GLY A 117 -8.55 8.14 15.35
C GLY A 117 -9.04 6.70 15.35
N LEU A 118 -9.59 6.26 16.48
CA LEU A 118 -10.06 4.89 16.69
C LEU A 118 -11.55 4.69 16.33
N MET A 119 -12.16 5.62 15.61
CA MET A 119 -13.56 5.49 15.20
C MET A 119 -13.67 4.49 14.03
N GLY A 120 -14.46 3.43 14.19
CA GLY A 120 -14.83 2.52 13.11
C GLY A 120 -15.90 3.17 12.22
N LEU A 121 -15.53 3.55 11.01
CA LEU A 121 -16.39 4.29 10.08
C LEU A 121 -17.12 3.39 9.08
N ALA A 122 -16.72 2.13 8.98
CA ALA A 122 -17.35 1.15 8.11
C ALA A 122 -17.45 -0.22 8.78
N THR A 123 -18.55 -0.91 8.53
CA THR A 123 -18.74 -2.31 8.94
C THR A 123 -19.06 -3.17 7.73
N GLN A 124 -18.66 -4.42 7.81
CA GLN A 124 -19.02 -5.43 6.81
C GLN A 124 -20.43 -5.92 7.11
N GLN A 125 -21.37 -5.62 6.23
CA GLN A 125 -22.74 -6.11 6.31
C GLN A 125 -22.82 -7.47 5.62
N ASP A 126 -23.46 -8.43 6.26
CA ASP A 126 -23.69 -9.80 5.76
C ASP A 126 -22.44 -10.54 5.28
N GLN A 127 -21.66 -11.05 6.24
CA GLN A 127 -20.47 -11.88 6.01
C GLN A 127 -20.76 -13.15 5.17
N TYR A 128 -22.03 -13.53 5.02
CA TYR A 128 -22.48 -14.74 4.31
C TYR A 128 -22.98 -14.51 2.88
N LEU A 129 -23.25 -13.27 2.45
CA LEU A 129 -23.74 -12.97 1.09
C LEU A 129 -22.66 -12.35 0.20
N ASP A 130 -22.31 -11.11 0.36
CA ASP A 130 -21.35 -10.41 -0.51
C ASP A 130 -20.32 -9.55 0.23
N GLY A 131 -20.34 -9.58 1.56
CA GLY A 131 -19.34 -8.89 2.36
C GLY A 131 -19.23 -7.40 2.10
N ARG A 132 -20.32 -6.74 1.70
CA ARG A 132 -20.34 -5.34 1.33
C ARG A 132 -20.01 -4.46 2.53
N LEU A 133 -19.05 -3.55 2.34
CA LEU A 133 -18.74 -2.52 3.31
C LEU A 133 -19.81 -1.43 3.28
N VAL A 134 -20.39 -1.13 4.44
CA VAL A 134 -21.36 -0.06 4.64
C VAL A 134 -20.75 0.98 5.56
N MET A 135 -20.82 2.25 5.14
CA MET A 135 -20.37 3.37 5.94
C MET A 135 -21.34 3.61 7.10
N ASN A 136 -20.80 3.74 8.31
CA ASN A 136 -21.55 4.02 9.55
C ASN A 136 -21.27 5.44 10.06
N CYS A 137 -21.31 6.40 9.16
CA CYS A 137 -21.07 7.81 9.49
C CYS A 137 -21.96 8.72 8.64
N GLY A 138 -22.10 9.97 9.03
CA GLY A 138 -22.83 10.97 8.25
C GLY A 138 -22.10 11.36 6.96
N ASP A 139 -22.84 11.96 6.03
CA ASP A 139 -22.36 12.32 4.69
C ASP A 139 -21.12 13.23 4.72
N GLN A 140 -21.05 14.16 5.66
CA GLN A 140 -19.88 15.02 5.82
C GLN A 140 -18.62 14.21 6.15
N THR A 141 -18.72 13.27 7.10
CA THR A 141 -17.61 12.39 7.46
C THR A 141 -17.23 11.49 6.30
N ALA A 142 -18.20 10.97 5.54
CA ALA A 142 -17.93 10.17 4.35
C ALA A 142 -17.15 10.97 3.29
N THR A 143 -17.51 12.22 3.06
CA THR A 143 -16.78 13.13 2.17
C THR A 143 -15.34 13.35 2.66
N GLU A 144 -15.14 13.54 3.96
CA GLU A 144 -13.81 13.71 4.55
C GLU A 144 -12.97 12.43 4.46
N VAL A 145 -13.58 11.24 4.56
CA VAL A 145 -12.92 9.96 4.29
C VAL A 145 -12.43 9.89 2.84
N ASP A 146 -13.28 10.27 1.88
CA ASP A 146 -12.89 10.27 0.46
C ASP A 146 -11.70 11.21 0.19
N HIS A 147 -11.69 12.39 0.81
CA HIS A 147 -10.55 13.31 0.72
C HIS A 147 -9.26 12.69 1.30
N GLU A 148 -9.32 12.08 2.47
CA GLU A 148 -8.13 11.46 3.08
C GLU A 148 -7.63 10.25 2.27
N VAL A 149 -8.53 9.46 1.67
CA VAL A 149 -8.17 8.39 0.73
C VAL A 149 -7.44 8.95 -0.48
N MET A 150 -7.97 10.00 -1.11
CA MET A 150 -7.33 10.65 -2.25
C MET A 150 -5.94 11.20 -1.91
N GLU A 151 -5.79 11.87 -0.77
CA GLU A 151 -4.51 12.39 -0.31
C GLU A 151 -3.49 11.27 -0.05
N LEU A 152 -3.92 10.17 0.56
CA LEU A 152 -3.07 9.00 0.82
C LEU A 152 -2.59 8.36 -0.48
N LEU A 153 -3.50 8.15 -1.44
CA LEU A 153 -3.16 7.61 -2.76
C LEU A 153 -2.22 8.55 -3.53
N HIS A 154 -2.51 9.85 -3.54
CA HIS A 154 -1.66 10.84 -4.22
C HIS A 154 -0.25 10.86 -3.63
N ARG A 155 -0.13 10.91 -2.31
CA ARG A 155 1.18 10.87 -1.62
C ARG A 155 1.96 9.59 -1.94
N SER A 156 1.27 8.43 -1.95
CA SER A 156 1.89 7.16 -2.30
C SER A 156 2.34 7.11 -3.76
N TYR A 157 1.57 7.72 -4.65
CA TYR A 157 1.91 7.83 -6.06
C TYR A 157 3.13 8.72 -6.31
N GLU A 158 3.18 9.89 -5.69
CA GLU A 158 4.34 10.79 -5.77
C GLU A 158 5.62 10.13 -5.19
N GLU A 159 5.48 9.35 -4.12
CA GLU A 159 6.61 8.56 -3.60
C GLU A 159 7.08 7.49 -4.58
N ALA A 160 6.17 6.77 -5.25
CA ALA A 160 6.53 5.82 -6.30
C ALA A 160 7.28 6.52 -7.46
N LYS A 161 6.80 7.68 -7.91
CA LYS A 161 7.46 8.47 -8.95
C LYS A 161 8.85 8.94 -8.52
N ARG A 162 9.00 9.40 -7.28
CA ARG A 162 10.29 9.81 -6.72
C ARG A 162 11.29 8.65 -6.72
N LEU A 163 10.89 7.49 -6.17
CA LEU A 163 11.74 6.30 -6.10
C LEU A 163 12.20 5.83 -7.48
N LEU A 164 11.29 5.80 -8.46
CA LEU A 164 11.61 5.41 -9.83
C LEU A 164 12.46 6.45 -10.55
N GLY A 165 12.20 7.74 -10.33
CA GLY A 165 12.98 8.83 -10.90
C GLY A 165 14.44 8.82 -10.44
N GLU A 166 14.66 8.60 -9.15
CA GLU A 166 16.01 8.48 -8.56
C GLU A 166 16.75 7.21 -9.02
N ASN A 167 16.02 6.18 -9.45
CA ASN A 167 16.56 4.90 -9.91
C ASN A 167 16.26 4.61 -11.40
N ARG A 168 16.14 5.68 -12.22
CA ARG A 168 15.74 5.58 -13.62
C ARG A 168 16.65 4.64 -14.43
N GLU A 169 17.94 4.66 -14.23
CA GLU A 169 18.87 3.78 -14.92
C GLU A 169 18.60 2.30 -14.62
N ALA A 170 18.28 1.99 -13.35
CA ALA A 170 17.91 0.62 -12.97
C ALA A 170 16.58 0.20 -13.63
N LEU A 171 15.58 1.08 -13.62
CA LEU A 171 14.30 0.85 -14.28
C LEU A 171 14.51 0.51 -15.77
N ASP A 172 15.28 1.30 -16.49
CA ASP A 172 15.53 1.14 -17.93
C ASP A 172 16.29 -0.17 -18.23
N LYS A 173 17.34 -0.48 -17.48
CA LYS A 173 18.16 -1.68 -17.69
C LYS A 173 17.40 -2.98 -17.35
N ILE A 174 16.65 -2.98 -16.24
CA ILE A 174 15.88 -4.17 -15.84
C ILE A 174 14.73 -4.40 -16.82
N ALA A 175 14.01 -3.34 -17.25
CA ALA A 175 12.94 -3.45 -18.23
C ALA A 175 13.46 -3.98 -19.58
N ALA A 176 14.60 -3.47 -20.06
CA ALA A 176 15.22 -3.97 -21.29
C ALA A 176 15.63 -5.44 -21.19
N TYR A 177 16.12 -5.87 -20.03
CA TYR A 177 16.45 -7.28 -19.80
C TYR A 177 15.19 -8.16 -19.73
N LEU A 178 14.13 -7.71 -19.03
CA LEU A 178 12.86 -8.42 -18.93
C LEU A 178 12.18 -8.59 -20.30
N ILE A 179 12.26 -7.60 -21.20
CA ILE A 179 11.73 -7.72 -22.58
C ILE A 179 12.40 -8.87 -23.32
N LYS A 180 13.72 -9.08 -23.14
CA LYS A 180 14.48 -10.15 -23.79
C LYS A 180 14.17 -11.52 -23.20
N LYS A 181 14.15 -11.62 -21.86
CA LYS A 181 14.00 -12.90 -21.14
C LYS A 181 12.55 -13.29 -20.84
N GLU A 182 11.60 -12.34 -20.96
CA GLU A 182 10.17 -12.46 -20.69
C GLU A 182 9.81 -12.81 -19.24
N THR A 183 10.71 -13.44 -18.53
CA THR A 183 10.54 -13.82 -17.11
C THR A 183 11.88 -13.79 -16.41
N ILE A 184 11.95 -13.12 -15.26
CA ILE A 184 13.12 -13.06 -14.39
C ILE A 184 12.75 -13.45 -12.95
N THR A 185 13.66 -14.10 -12.27
CA THR A 185 13.53 -14.43 -10.84
C THR A 185 13.90 -13.22 -9.98
N GLY A 186 13.44 -13.20 -8.73
CA GLY A 186 13.84 -12.16 -7.78
C GLY A 186 15.35 -12.09 -7.55
N LYS A 187 16.05 -13.24 -7.61
CA LYS A 187 17.50 -13.27 -7.52
C LYS A 187 18.18 -12.56 -8.69
N GLU A 188 17.72 -12.81 -9.92
CA GLU A 188 18.21 -12.14 -11.13
C GLU A 188 17.90 -10.65 -11.09
N PHE A 189 16.67 -10.29 -10.73
CA PHE A 189 16.26 -8.90 -10.55
C PHE A 189 17.21 -8.17 -9.58
N MET A 190 17.43 -8.71 -8.38
CA MET A 190 18.31 -8.11 -7.38
C MET A 190 19.77 -8.08 -7.84
N LYS A 191 20.22 -9.07 -8.62
CA LYS A 191 21.57 -9.11 -9.19
C LYS A 191 21.77 -7.97 -10.19
N ILE A 192 20.80 -7.77 -11.10
CA ILE A 192 20.84 -6.67 -12.08
C ILE A 192 20.80 -5.33 -11.35
N PHE A 193 19.89 -5.17 -10.38
CA PHE A 193 19.74 -3.95 -9.60
C PHE A 193 21.05 -3.56 -8.90
N ARG A 194 21.72 -4.51 -8.24
CA ARG A 194 23.03 -4.29 -7.59
C ARG A 194 24.12 -3.94 -8.60
N ALA A 195 24.18 -4.64 -9.73
CA ALA A 195 25.15 -4.34 -10.78
C ALA A 195 25.00 -2.89 -11.28
N VAL A 196 23.77 -2.43 -11.48
CA VAL A 196 23.50 -1.03 -11.86
C VAL A 196 23.96 -0.06 -10.77
N GLN A 197 23.67 -0.33 -9.50
CA GLN A 197 24.11 0.50 -8.37
C GLN A 197 25.63 0.62 -8.28
N LEU A 198 26.37 -0.40 -8.72
CA LEU A 198 27.83 -0.44 -8.77
C LEU A 198 28.42 0.14 -10.06
N GLY A 199 27.57 0.65 -10.97
CA GLY A 199 28.00 1.19 -12.26
C GLY A 199 28.54 0.13 -13.22
N MET A 200 28.18 -1.17 -13.02
CA MET A 200 28.60 -2.26 -13.89
C MET A 200 27.74 -2.30 -15.16
N GLU A 201 28.38 -2.71 -16.27
CA GLU A 201 27.63 -2.96 -17.50
C GLU A 201 26.80 -4.24 -17.38
N ILE A 202 25.53 -4.17 -17.77
CA ILE A 202 24.63 -5.33 -17.81
C ILE A 202 24.80 -6.03 -19.15
N PRO A 203 25.17 -7.33 -19.17
CA PRO A 203 25.31 -8.08 -20.42
C PRO A 203 23.98 -8.09 -21.20
N GLU A 204 24.10 -7.97 -22.51
CA GLU A 204 22.93 -8.10 -23.39
C GLU A 204 22.38 -9.53 -23.46
N ASP A 205 23.26 -10.52 -23.30
CA ASP A 205 22.94 -11.93 -23.28
C ASP A 205 22.51 -12.37 -21.87
N PRO A 206 21.29 -12.91 -21.69
CA PRO A 206 20.81 -13.41 -20.40
C PRO A 206 21.72 -14.49 -19.80
N ASP A 207 22.32 -15.38 -20.60
CA ASP A 207 23.21 -16.43 -20.12
C ASP A 207 24.56 -15.87 -19.62
N ALA A 208 24.98 -14.72 -20.14
CA ALA A 208 26.16 -14.02 -19.62
C ALA A 208 25.85 -13.34 -18.29
N MET A 209 24.62 -12.88 -18.05
CA MET A 209 24.22 -12.34 -16.76
C MET A 209 24.24 -13.39 -15.65
N ASP A 210 23.85 -14.63 -15.94
CA ASP A 210 23.91 -15.72 -14.96
C ASP A 210 25.34 -16.01 -14.49
N ARG A 211 26.33 -15.87 -15.38
CA ARG A 211 27.77 -16.07 -15.11
C ARG A 211 28.48 -14.85 -14.51
N MET A 212 27.86 -13.68 -14.58
CA MET A 212 28.43 -12.44 -14.04
C MET A 212 28.53 -12.51 -12.52
N GLU A 213 29.69 -12.22 -11.96
CA GLU A 213 29.88 -12.07 -10.52
C GLU A 213 29.58 -10.61 -10.12
N VAL A 214 28.57 -10.42 -9.29
CA VAL A 214 28.22 -9.13 -8.70
C VAL A 214 28.56 -9.19 -7.21
N PRO A 215 29.45 -8.32 -6.70
CA PRO A 215 29.84 -8.33 -5.29
C PRO A 215 28.62 -8.21 -4.38
N GLU A 216 28.56 -9.04 -3.36
CA GLU A 216 27.61 -8.84 -2.26
C GLU A 216 28.01 -7.57 -1.49
N LYS A 217 27.03 -6.81 -0.98
CA LYS A 217 27.28 -5.55 -0.24
C LYS A 217 28.41 -5.75 0.78
N THR A 218 29.52 -5.01 0.63
CA THR A 218 30.53 -4.88 1.67
C THR A 218 29.92 -4.19 2.90
N GLU A 219 30.37 -4.56 4.10
CA GLU A 219 29.91 -4.06 5.42
C GLU A 219 29.85 -2.52 5.55
N SER A 220 30.47 -1.77 4.63
CA SER A 220 30.44 -0.31 4.58
C SER A 220 29.03 0.28 4.40
N SER A 221 28.10 -0.46 3.76
CA SER A 221 26.70 0.01 3.60
C SER A 221 25.83 -0.21 4.85
N ARG A 222 26.31 -1.01 5.82
CA ARG A 222 25.67 -1.17 7.15
C ARG A 222 26.00 -0.01 8.10
N LEU A 223 27.08 0.70 7.86
CA LEU A 223 27.51 1.85 8.68
C LEU A 223 26.70 3.12 8.36
N THR A 224 26.30 3.30 7.11
CA THR A 224 25.46 4.46 6.72
C THR A 224 24.03 4.32 7.27
N GLN A 225 23.50 3.09 7.33
CA GLN A 225 22.17 2.86 7.94
C GLN A 225 22.17 3.01 9.48
N LYS A 226 23.31 2.76 10.16
CA LYS A 226 23.43 2.99 11.60
C LYS A 226 23.58 4.48 11.96
N GLN A 227 24.07 5.32 11.06
CA GLN A 227 24.17 6.76 11.29
C GLN A 227 22.83 7.47 11.19
N ASP A 228 21.92 6.96 10.32
CA ASP A 228 20.54 7.48 10.23
C ASP A 228 19.69 7.04 11.44
N GLU A 229 19.96 5.86 12.03
CA GLU A 229 19.26 5.42 13.25
C GLU A 229 19.70 6.19 14.52
N THR A 230 20.95 6.67 14.57
CA THR A 230 21.43 7.51 15.68
C THR A 230 20.96 8.95 15.59
N ALA A 231 20.77 9.48 14.38
CA ALA A 231 20.23 10.84 14.20
C ALA A 231 18.73 10.92 14.50
N ALA A 232 17.97 9.82 14.41
CA ALA A 232 16.56 9.74 14.78
C ALA A 232 16.35 9.54 16.30
N GLY A 233 17.39 9.12 17.05
CA GLY A 233 17.35 8.89 18.48
C GLY A 233 17.59 10.15 19.35
N GLU A 234 18.24 11.15 18.81
CA GLU A 234 18.61 12.36 19.60
C GLU A 234 17.50 13.44 19.66
N THR A 235 16.39 13.27 18.95
CA THR A 235 15.27 14.24 18.99
C THR A 235 14.18 13.86 19.99
N THR A 236 14.34 12.80 20.79
CA THR A 236 13.31 12.33 21.74
C THR A 236 13.63 12.62 23.22
N GLU A 237 14.80 13.20 23.54
CA GLU A 237 15.20 13.46 24.93
C GLU A 237 15.02 14.92 25.41
N GLN A 238 14.36 15.81 24.66
CA GLN A 238 14.15 17.21 25.07
C GLN A 238 12.72 17.56 25.49
N TYR A 239 11.85 16.59 25.81
CA TYR A 239 10.53 16.85 26.39
C TYR A 239 10.27 16.03 27.67
N GLN A 240 11.19 16.08 28.61
CA GLN A 240 10.95 15.61 29.98
C GLN A 240 11.74 16.47 30.99
N GLU A 241 11.23 17.67 31.22
CA GLU A 241 11.41 18.42 32.51
C GLU A 241 10.53 19.66 32.39
N ASP A 242 9.27 19.56 32.84
CA ASP A 242 8.49 20.62 33.47
C ASP A 242 7.04 20.15 33.68
N THR A 243 6.81 19.23 34.60
CA THR A 243 5.54 19.15 35.34
C THR A 243 5.72 18.41 36.66
N ALA A 244 6.40 19.06 37.59
CA ALA A 244 6.24 18.75 39.00
C ALA A 244 5.32 19.81 39.63
N GLY A 245 4.13 19.39 40.03
CA GLY A 245 3.29 20.18 40.89
C GLY A 245 1.88 20.46 40.37
N HIS A 246 0.96 19.53 40.53
CA HIS A 246 -0.34 19.83 41.11
C HIS A 246 -1.02 18.57 41.64
N THR A 247 -1.14 18.53 42.92
CA THR A 247 -1.83 17.56 43.74
C THR A 247 -3.33 17.43 43.40
N SER A 248 -3.75 16.17 43.41
CA SER A 248 -5.06 15.59 43.72
C SER A 248 -6.19 16.56 44.11
N ARG A 249 -7.29 16.46 43.42
CA ARG A 249 -8.63 16.62 44.00
C ARG A 249 -9.56 15.57 43.39
N ILE A 250 -9.84 14.58 44.21
CA ILE A 250 -10.90 13.62 44.07
C ILE A 250 -12.21 14.37 44.23
N LEU A 251 -13.12 14.30 43.27
CA LEU A 251 -14.51 14.71 43.43
C LEU A 251 -15.36 13.49 43.80
N PRO A 252 -16.33 13.62 44.72
CA PRO A 252 -17.09 12.49 45.24
C PRO A 252 -18.19 12.03 44.27
N GLU A 253 -18.49 10.75 44.39
CA GLU A 253 -19.62 10.06 43.80
C GLU A 253 -20.94 10.76 44.12
N GLU A 254 -21.71 11.15 43.10
CA GLU A 254 -23.14 11.42 43.29
C GLU A 254 -23.94 10.16 42.90
N VAL A 255 -24.61 9.68 43.92
CA VAL A 255 -25.58 8.59 43.98
C VAL A 255 -26.82 9.00 43.17
N PHE A 256 -27.17 8.23 42.16
CA PHE A 256 -28.50 8.30 41.55
C PHE A 256 -29.47 7.51 42.41
N GLU A 257 -30.29 8.20 43.18
CA GLU A 257 -31.49 7.62 43.80
C GLU A 257 -32.61 7.46 42.76
N SER A 258 -33.18 6.29 42.80
CA SER A 258 -34.40 5.90 42.13
C SER A 258 -35.62 6.51 42.79
N GLU A 259 -36.46 7.20 42.09
CA GLU A 259 -37.88 7.43 42.49
C GLU A 259 -38.83 6.69 41.51
N GLU A 260 -39.41 5.60 42.06
CA GLU A 260 -40.72 5.07 41.66
C GLU A 260 -41.81 5.95 42.30
N ASP A 261 -42.84 6.28 41.55
CA ASP A 261 -44.25 6.39 42.03
C ASP A 261 -45.17 6.59 40.79
N VAL A 262 -45.93 5.59 40.42
CA VAL A 262 -47.32 5.25 40.71
C VAL A 262 -48.32 6.42 40.57
N HIS A 263 -49.17 6.34 39.57
CA HIS A 263 -50.63 6.53 39.58
C HIS A 263 -51.17 6.34 38.15
N ASP A 264 -51.89 5.29 37.91
CA ASP A 264 -53.27 4.85 37.98
C ASP A 264 -54.31 5.94 37.65
N SER A 265 -55.11 5.65 36.70
CA SER A 265 -56.57 5.66 36.55
C SER A 265 -57.07 6.05 35.15
N SER A 266 -57.62 5.04 34.52
CA SER A 266 -59.03 4.88 34.13
C SER A 266 -59.59 5.68 32.96
N SER A 267 -60.16 4.91 32.05
CA SER A 267 -61.42 5.07 31.28
C SER A 267 -61.45 6.19 30.23
N GLU A 268 -61.95 6.00 29.04
CA GLU A 268 -63.19 5.41 28.56
C GLU A 268 -63.15 5.20 27.03
N LYS A 269 -63.97 4.26 26.63
CA LYS A 269 -64.41 3.89 25.30
C LYS A 269 -64.91 5.08 24.46
N GLU A 270 -64.74 4.98 23.15
CA GLU A 270 -65.92 5.01 22.23
C GLU A 270 -65.53 4.52 20.83
N GLU A 271 -66.32 3.59 20.37
CA GLU A 271 -66.50 3.15 18.99
C GLU A 271 -67.10 4.25 18.16
N THR A 272 -66.78 4.25 16.87
CA THR A 272 -67.73 4.37 15.73
C THR A 272 -66.94 4.30 14.43
N ASP A 273 -67.08 3.30 13.75
CA ASP A 273 -67.76 2.82 12.55
C ASP A 273 -67.90 3.82 11.37
N VAL A 274 -67.65 3.24 10.15
CA VAL A 274 -68.26 3.52 8.83
C VAL A 274 -67.62 4.64 8.00
N GLN A 275 -66.93 4.39 7.01
CA GLN A 275 -67.19 4.05 5.57
C GLN A 275 -65.89 3.87 4.78
#